data_c7655b0b7cc44ad973d517ed506b0cd2
#
_entry.id   c7655b0b7cc44ad973d517ed506b0cd2
#
_cell.length_a   1.000
_cell.length_b   1.000
_cell.length_c   1.000
_cell.angle_alpha   90.00
_cell.angle_beta   90.00
_cell.angle_gamma   90.00
#
_symmetry.space_group_name_H-M   'P 1'
#
loop_
_entity.id
_entity.type
_entity.pdbx_description
1 polymer ?
#
loop_
_entity_poly.entity_id
_entity_poly.type
_entity_poly.pdbx_seq_one_letter_code
_entity_poly.pdbx_strand_id
1 'polypeptide(L)'
;MNIYFLGGGNMAAAIAGGLVKQGGYRIHIANRGAEKRERLAKELNVEVSESLPELHSDDVLILAVKPQDMEAACRNVRVNGALVLSVAAGLSIDTLSRYLGGTRRIVRTMPNTPGKIGLGVSGMFAEAEVSEADRTAADRIMRSVGLTVWLDEEDELHNITGISGSGPAYVFYLLDALQAAAQAQGFSEEDARALSLATFKGAVALAEQSGEDFARLQQNVTSKGGTTHEAIETFKSCCVAEAIAQGVEACVKRSQEMAQQYKVV
;
A
#
# COMPACT_ATOMS: atom_id res chain seq x y z
N MET A 1 -1.97 6.18 -22.95
CA MET A 1 -0.99 6.66 -21.95
C MET A 1 0.04 5.57 -21.77
N ASN A 2 1.33 5.91 -21.87
CA ASN A 2 2.40 4.96 -21.66
C ASN A 2 2.81 5.02 -20.17
N ILE A 3 3.00 3.85 -19.56
CA ILE A 3 3.40 3.73 -18.15
C ILE A 3 4.65 2.87 -18.08
N TYR A 4 5.69 3.45 -17.54
CA TYR A 4 6.99 2.84 -17.40
C TYR A 4 7.27 2.55 -15.92
N PHE A 5 7.75 1.36 -15.62
CA PHE A 5 8.16 0.98 -14.27
C PHE A 5 9.68 0.88 -14.20
N LEU A 6 10.27 1.56 -13.24
CA LEU A 6 11.64 1.30 -12.82
C LEU A 6 11.60 0.34 -11.62
N GLY A 7 11.90 -0.91 -11.89
CA GLY A 7 11.81 -2.02 -10.93
C GLY A 7 10.56 -2.89 -11.12
N GLY A 8 10.74 -4.20 -11.03
CA GLY A 8 9.72 -5.24 -11.20
C GLY A 8 9.41 -6.00 -9.90
N GLY A 9 9.32 -5.30 -8.76
CA GLY A 9 8.98 -5.88 -7.46
C GLY A 9 7.49 -6.28 -7.34
N ASN A 10 7.11 -6.81 -6.18
CA ASN A 10 5.73 -7.25 -5.93
C ASN A 10 4.70 -6.12 -6.14
N MET A 11 5.03 -4.89 -5.73
CA MET A 11 4.13 -3.76 -5.89
C MET A 11 4.04 -3.31 -7.35
N ALA A 12 5.17 -3.30 -8.09
CA ALA A 12 5.15 -3.06 -9.54
C ALA A 12 4.26 -4.06 -10.26
N ALA A 13 4.41 -5.36 -9.95
CA ALA A 13 3.59 -6.42 -10.52
C ALA A 13 2.10 -6.25 -10.20
N ALA A 14 1.76 -5.85 -8.96
CA ALA A 14 0.38 -5.59 -8.56
C ALA A 14 -0.24 -4.43 -9.34
N ILE A 15 0.45 -3.29 -9.41
CA ILE A 15 -0.04 -2.10 -10.13
C ILE A 15 -0.13 -2.40 -11.63
N ALA A 16 0.91 -2.98 -12.24
CA ALA A 16 0.89 -3.35 -13.64
C ALA A 16 -0.25 -4.33 -13.96
N GLY A 17 -0.46 -5.34 -13.11
CA GLY A 17 -1.57 -6.29 -13.26
C GLY A 17 -2.95 -5.64 -13.13
N GLY A 18 -3.12 -4.68 -12.23
CA GLY A 18 -4.34 -3.88 -12.11
C GLY A 18 -4.60 -3.05 -13.38
N LEU A 19 -3.58 -2.39 -13.89
CA LEU A 19 -3.64 -1.57 -15.11
C LEU A 19 -3.92 -2.40 -16.37
N VAL A 20 -3.33 -3.59 -16.48
CA VAL A 20 -3.62 -4.54 -17.59
C VAL A 20 -5.10 -4.92 -17.58
N LYS A 21 -5.69 -5.19 -16.41
CA LYS A 21 -7.13 -5.53 -16.28
C LYS A 21 -8.03 -4.36 -16.64
N GLN A 22 -7.64 -3.12 -16.30
CA GLN A 22 -8.38 -1.92 -16.68
C GLN A 22 -8.33 -1.65 -18.20
N GLY A 23 -7.21 -1.99 -18.84
CA GLY A 23 -6.95 -1.70 -20.25
C GLY A 23 -6.66 -0.22 -20.56
N GLY A 24 -6.30 0.06 -21.81
CA GLY A 24 -6.05 1.44 -22.28
C GLY A 24 -4.66 1.99 -21.95
N TYR A 25 -3.73 1.17 -21.45
CA TYR A 25 -2.37 1.54 -21.11
C TYR A 25 -1.36 0.70 -21.92
N ARG A 26 -0.26 1.33 -22.31
CA ARG A 26 0.96 0.64 -22.72
C ARG A 26 1.86 0.55 -21.49
N ILE A 27 2.21 -0.65 -21.07
CA ILE A 27 2.98 -0.89 -19.87
C ILE A 27 4.33 -1.47 -20.24
N HIS A 28 5.38 -0.84 -19.70
CA HIS A 28 6.75 -1.29 -19.88
C HIS A 28 7.45 -1.37 -18.52
N ILE A 29 8.09 -2.52 -18.21
CA ILE A 29 8.76 -2.73 -16.93
C ILE A 29 10.26 -2.91 -17.16
N ALA A 30 11.05 -1.95 -16.68
CA ALA A 30 12.50 -2.04 -16.65
C ALA A 30 12.97 -2.71 -15.35
N ASN A 31 13.71 -3.82 -15.46
CA ASN A 31 14.27 -4.54 -14.32
C ASN A 31 15.58 -5.24 -14.66
N ARG A 32 16.60 -5.13 -13.81
CA ARG A 32 17.94 -5.70 -14.06
C ARG A 32 17.96 -7.23 -14.18
N GLY A 33 17.15 -7.94 -13.39
CA GLY A 33 17.14 -9.40 -13.35
C GLY A 33 16.36 -10.02 -14.50
N ALA A 34 17.00 -10.82 -15.35
CA ALA A 34 16.41 -11.46 -16.53
C ALA A 34 15.23 -12.38 -16.18
N GLU A 35 15.40 -13.29 -15.22
CA GLU A 35 14.35 -14.20 -14.76
C GLU A 35 13.07 -13.48 -14.36
N LYS A 36 13.21 -12.35 -13.63
CA LYS A 36 12.06 -11.55 -13.22
C LYS A 36 11.39 -10.88 -14.42
N ARG A 37 12.15 -10.39 -15.39
CA ARG A 37 11.60 -9.83 -16.65
C ARG A 37 10.78 -10.86 -17.40
N GLU A 38 11.33 -12.06 -17.61
CA GLU A 38 10.66 -13.15 -18.32
C GLU A 38 9.34 -13.55 -17.63
N ARG A 39 9.37 -13.66 -16.29
CA ARG A 39 8.19 -13.96 -15.50
C ARG A 39 7.12 -12.87 -15.68
N LEU A 40 7.47 -11.59 -15.54
CA LEU A 40 6.52 -10.47 -15.66
C LEU A 40 5.95 -10.36 -17.07
N ALA A 41 6.77 -10.54 -18.10
CA ALA A 41 6.31 -10.57 -19.49
C ALA A 41 5.29 -11.69 -19.73
N LYS A 42 5.56 -12.89 -19.20
CA LYS A 42 4.69 -14.06 -19.34
C LYS A 42 3.37 -13.91 -18.55
N GLU A 43 3.46 -13.44 -17.29
CA GLU A 43 2.30 -13.35 -16.39
C GLU A 43 1.36 -12.20 -16.76
N LEU A 44 1.92 -11.06 -17.18
CA LEU A 44 1.16 -9.82 -17.39
C LEU A 44 0.98 -9.44 -18.87
N ASN A 45 1.68 -10.12 -19.77
CA ASN A 45 1.71 -9.77 -21.20
C ASN A 45 2.08 -8.29 -21.46
N VAL A 46 3.15 -7.83 -20.81
CA VAL A 46 3.68 -6.45 -20.90
C VAL A 46 5.07 -6.42 -21.51
N GLU A 47 5.48 -5.27 -22.02
CA GLU A 47 6.84 -5.06 -22.49
C GLU A 47 7.82 -5.03 -21.32
N VAL A 48 9.01 -5.60 -21.50
CA VAL A 48 10.06 -5.62 -20.48
C VAL A 48 11.43 -5.33 -21.07
N SER A 49 12.29 -4.69 -20.28
CA SER A 49 13.68 -4.42 -20.66
C SER A 49 14.61 -4.42 -19.44
N GLU A 50 15.90 -4.35 -19.66
CA GLU A 50 16.89 -4.18 -18.60
C GLU A 50 16.93 -2.74 -18.07
N SER A 51 16.79 -1.76 -18.96
CA SER A 51 16.81 -0.32 -18.70
C SER A 51 15.58 0.35 -19.26
N LEU A 52 15.22 1.53 -18.73
CA LEU A 52 14.14 2.34 -19.29
C LEU A 52 14.47 2.81 -20.71
N PRO A 53 13.49 2.82 -21.61
CA PRO A 53 13.59 3.56 -22.87
C PRO A 53 13.57 5.06 -22.60
N GLU A 54 13.70 5.86 -23.68
CA GLU A 54 13.52 7.31 -23.59
C GLU A 54 12.08 7.64 -23.18
N LEU A 55 11.95 8.54 -22.20
CA LEU A 55 10.67 9.01 -21.68
C LEU A 55 10.33 10.37 -22.31
N HIS A 56 9.03 10.67 -22.39
CA HIS A 56 8.48 11.92 -22.88
C HIS A 56 7.53 12.55 -21.87
N SER A 57 7.16 13.81 -22.05
CA SER A 57 6.36 14.59 -21.10
C SER A 57 4.94 14.08 -20.85
N ASP A 58 4.39 13.29 -21.76
CA ASP A 58 3.07 12.63 -21.67
C ASP A 58 3.12 11.21 -21.09
N ASP A 59 4.31 10.74 -20.73
CA ASP A 59 4.54 9.45 -20.10
C ASP A 59 4.42 9.53 -18.56
N VAL A 60 4.24 8.36 -17.95
CA VAL A 60 4.28 8.19 -16.49
C VAL A 60 5.38 7.21 -16.12
N LEU A 61 6.26 7.62 -15.21
CA LEU A 61 7.30 6.79 -14.63
C LEU A 61 6.92 6.36 -13.22
N ILE A 62 6.79 5.05 -12.97
CA ILE A 62 6.56 4.50 -11.63
C ILE A 62 7.88 3.99 -11.06
N LEU A 63 8.33 4.60 -9.96
CA LEU A 63 9.52 4.19 -9.21
C LEU A 63 9.15 3.09 -8.22
N ALA A 64 9.53 1.86 -8.51
CA ALA A 64 9.19 0.66 -7.73
C ALA A 64 10.44 -0.16 -7.33
N VAL A 65 11.54 0.52 -7.13
CA VAL A 65 12.79 -0.03 -6.59
C VAL A 65 12.78 0.14 -5.06
N LYS A 66 13.53 -0.70 -4.36
CA LYS A 66 13.68 -0.54 -2.90
C LYS A 66 14.40 0.79 -2.59
N PRO A 67 14.07 1.47 -1.47
CA PRO A 67 14.64 2.77 -1.12
C PRO A 67 16.16 2.80 -1.16
N GLN A 68 16.83 1.79 -0.62
CA GLN A 68 18.30 1.70 -0.59
C GLN A 68 18.97 1.58 -1.97
N ASP A 69 18.23 1.14 -2.99
CA ASP A 69 18.72 0.97 -4.36
C ASP A 69 18.31 2.14 -5.28
N MET A 70 17.47 3.07 -4.78
CA MET A 70 16.81 4.09 -5.61
C MET A 70 17.79 5.06 -6.25
N GLU A 71 18.75 5.58 -5.49
CA GLU A 71 19.75 6.51 -6.03
C GLU A 71 20.51 5.90 -7.20
N ALA A 72 21.02 4.67 -7.01
CA ALA A 72 21.74 3.96 -8.07
C ALA A 72 20.86 3.65 -9.29
N ALA A 73 19.58 3.34 -9.05
CA ALA A 73 18.63 3.04 -10.13
C ALA A 73 18.27 4.30 -10.93
N CYS A 74 18.19 5.47 -10.29
CA CYS A 74 17.86 6.74 -10.94
C CYS A 74 19.04 7.41 -11.66
N ARG A 75 20.28 6.99 -11.43
CA ARG A 75 21.50 7.67 -11.92
C ARG A 75 21.49 8.00 -13.42
N ASN A 76 20.96 7.11 -14.23
CA ASN A 76 20.89 7.27 -15.69
C ASN A 76 19.48 7.55 -16.21
N VAL A 77 18.52 7.79 -15.33
CA VAL A 77 17.14 8.09 -15.73
C VAL A 77 17.06 9.55 -16.19
N ARG A 78 16.47 9.75 -17.35
CA ARG A 78 16.10 11.07 -17.88
C ARG A 78 14.58 11.11 -17.95
N VAL A 79 13.97 11.87 -17.04
CA VAL A 79 12.48 11.93 -16.94
C VAL A 79 11.85 12.75 -18.07
N ASN A 80 12.60 13.68 -18.71
CA ASN A 80 12.16 14.48 -19.85
C ASN A 80 10.75 15.08 -19.68
N GLY A 81 10.42 15.49 -18.46
CA GLY A 81 9.11 16.05 -18.13
C GLY A 81 8.01 15.03 -17.85
N ALA A 82 8.27 13.72 -17.85
CA ALA A 82 7.28 12.70 -17.47
C ALA A 82 6.78 12.89 -16.03
N LEU A 83 5.52 12.49 -15.77
CA LEU A 83 4.99 12.40 -14.41
C LEU A 83 5.66 11.24 -13.67
N VAL A 84 6.15 11.49 -12.47
CA VAL A 84 6.77 10.47 -11.64
C VAL A 84 5.83 10.06 -10.50
N LEU A 85 5.56 8.75 -10.37
CA LEU A 85 4.90 8.16 -9.21
C LEU A 85 5.91 7.32 -8.44
N SER A 86 6.11 7.61 -7.15
CA SER A 86 6.97 6.79 -6.29
C SER A 86 6.14 5.93 -5.35
N VAL A 87 6.38 4.62 -5.36
CA VAL A 87 5.82 3.68 -4.38
C VAL A 87 6.86 3.28 -3.32
N ALA A 88 7.99 3.96 -3.28
CA ALA A 88 9.08 3.68 -2.35
C ALA A 88 8.83 4.36 -0.99
N ALA A 89 8.84 3.58 0.08
CA ALA A 89 8.70 4.11 1.42
C ALA A 89 9.94 4.93 1.84
N GLY A 90 9.72 6.00 2.61
CA GLY A 90 10.79 6.75 3.29
C GLY A 90 11.62 7.69 2.42
N LEU A 91 11.36 7.81 1.11
CA LEU A 91 12.03 8.77 0.23
C LEU A 91 11.13 9.99 0.01
N SER A 92 11.59 11.18 0.43
CA SER A 92 10.87 12.44 0.23
C SER A 92 10.89 12.90 -1.22
N ILE A 93 9.97 13.81 -1.59
CA ILE A 93 9.97 14.46 -2.91
C ILE A 93 11.32 15.15 -3.16
N ASP A 94 11.90 15.82 -2.17
CA ASP A 94 13.22 16.45 -2.28
C ASP A 94 14.32 15.45 -2.64
N THR A 95 14.32 14.30 -1.97
CA THR A 95 15.29 13.23 -2.25
C THR A 95 15.12 12.67 -3.65
N LEU A 96 13.87 12.36 -4.04
CA LEU A 96 13.55 11.83 -5.37
C LEU A 96 13.84 12.85 -6.47
N SER A 97 13.48 14.12 -6.26
CA SER A 97 13.78 15.23 -7.18
C SER A 97 15.27 15.32 -7.47
N ARG A 98 16.10 15.25 -6.43
CA ARG A 98 17.55 15.28 -6.56
C ARG A 98 18.10 14.09 -7.37
N TYR A 99 17.60 12.90 -7.13
CA TYR A 99 17.98 11.70 -7.90
C TYR A 99 17.56 11.77 -9.37
N LEU A 100 16.52 12.55 -9.69
CA LEU A 100 15.93 12.67 -11.03
C LEU A 100 16.26 13.99 -11.74
N GLY A 101 17.28 14.70 -11.28
CA GLY A 101 17.76 15.92 -11.98
C GLY A 101 16.89 17.15 -11.74
N GLY A 102 16.17 17.24 -10.63
CA GLY A 102 15.47 18.44 -10.15
C GLY A 102 13.98 18.51 -10.52
N THR A 103 13.39 17.46 -11.11
CA THR A 103 11.94 17.45 -11.36
C THR A 103 11.14 17.54 -10.08
N ARG A 104 10.04 18.34 -10.06
CA ARG A 104 9.05 18.39 -8.98
C ARG A 104 7.71 17.77 -9.39
N ARG A 105 7.58 17.31 -10.62
CA ARG A 105 6.37 16.62 -11.12
C ARG A 105 6.31 15.20 -10.57
N ILE A 106 6.23 15.10 -9.24
CA ILE A 106 6.32 13.85 -8.47
C ILE A 106 5.09 13.69 -7.59
N VAL A 107 4.46 12.51 -7.66
CA VAL A 107 3.46 12.03 -6.71
C VAL A 107 4.08 10.92 -5.87
N ARG A 108 4.11 11.09 -4.56
CA ARG A 108 4.44 9.99 -3.65
C ARG A 108 3.22 9.18 -3.32
N THR A 109 3.37 7.87 -3.30
CA THR A 109 2.29 6.96 -2.93
C THR A 109 2.79 5.93 -1.92
N MET A 110 1.93 5.57 -0.98
CA MET A 110 2.19 4.50 -0.01
C MET A 110 1.09 3.45 -0.11
N PRO A 111 1.24 2.49 -1.06
CA PRO A 111 0.33 1.36 -1.22
C PRO A 111 0.58 0.27 -0.18
N ASN A 112 -0.34 -0.70 -0.10
CA ASN A 112 -0.19 -1.86 0.76
C ASN A 112 -0.37 -3.19 0.00
N THR A 113 -0.08 -4.31 0.67
CA THR A 113 -0.04 -5.65 0.05
C THR A 113 -1.38 -6.17 -0.49
N PRO A 114 -2.56 -5.85 0.07
CA PRO A 114 -3.85 -6.24 -0.52
C PRO A 114 -4.10 -5.68 -1.93
N GLY A 115 -3.32 -4.68 -2.36
CA GLY A 115 -3.32 -4.22 -3.74
C GLY A 115 -3.08 -5.31 -4.78
N LYS A 116 -2.42 -6.43 -4.42
CA LYS A 116 -2.27 -7.61 -5.30
C LYS A 116 -3.59 -8.21 -5.76
N ILE A 117 -4.64 -8.04 -4.99
CA ILE A 117 -5.99 -8.54 -5.27
C ILE A 117 -7.00 -7.42 -5.52
N GLY A 118 -6.53 -6.17 -5.70
CA GLY A 118 -7.38 -5.02 -5.96
C GLY A 118 -8.09 -4.43 -4.72
N LEU A 119 -7.71 -4.88 -3.52
CA LEU A 119 -8.27 -4.44 -2.24
C LEU A 119 -7.24 -3.66 -1.39
N GLY A 120 -6.32 -2.99 -2.07
CA GLY A 120 -5.30 -2.17 -1.41
C GLY A 120 -5.82 -0.81 -0.97
N VAL A 121 -4.98 -0.14 -0.18
CA VAL A 121 -5.13 1.27 0.16
C VAL A 121 -3.82 1.96 -0.18
N SER A 122 -3.89 3.12 -0.83
CA SER A 122 -2.73 3.93 -1.18
C SER A 122 -2.91 5.35 -0.66
N GLY A 123 -2.09 5.77 0.30
CA GLY A 123 -1.94 7.19 0.61
C GLY A 123 -1.18 7.87 -0.52
N MET A 124 -1.57 9.09 -0.89
CA MET A 124 -0.99 9.85 -2.00
C MET A 124 -0.71 11.29 -1.58
N PHE A 125 0.44 11.79 -1.94
CA PHE A 125 0.82 13.19 -1.73
C PHE A 125 1.53 13.75 -2.96
N ALA A 126 1.26 15.00 -3.26
CA ALA A 126 1.98 15.76 -4.28
C ALA A 126 2.04 17.24 -3.90
N GLU A 127 3.11 17.91 -4.28
CA GLU A 127 3.24 19.35 -4.10
C GLU A 127 2.35 20.15 -5.07
N ALA A 128 2.29 21.47 -4.87
CA ALA A 128 1.44 22.37 -5.65
C ALA A 128 1.81 22.44 -7.14
N GLU A 129 3.03 22.11 -7.48
CA GLU A 129 3.56 22.06 -8.86
C GLU A 129 2.95 20.92 -9.70
N VAL A 130 2.38 19.91 -9.05
CA VAL A 130 1.70 18.80 -9.75
C VAL A 130 0.30 19.24 -10.13
N SER A 131 0.04 19.27 -11.44
CA SER A 131 -1.25 19.71 -11.98
C SER A 131 -2.41 18.79 -11.57
N GLU A 132 -3.64 19.32 -11.60
CA GLU A 132 -4.85 18.52 -11.37
C GLU A 132 -5.01 17.37 -12.37
N ALA A 133 -4.56 17.56 -13.60
CA ALA A 133 -4.54 16.50 -14.61
C ALA A 133 -3.59 15.35 -14.20
N ASP A 134 -2.43 15.69 -13.66
CA ASP A 134 -1.45 14.71 -13.16
C ASP A 134 -1.96 14.00 -11.90
N ARG A 135 -2.56 14.75 -10.96
CA ARG A 135 -3.21 14.16 -9.78
C ARG A 135 -4.30 13.17 -10.18
N THR A 136 -5.13 13.53 -11.15
CA THR A 136 -6.18 12.65 -11.71
C THR A 136 -5.57 11.41 -12.38
N ALA A 137 -4.48 11.56 -13.13
CA ALA A 137 -3.81 10.44 -13.77
C ALA A 137 -3.19 9.49 -12.72
N ALA A 138 -2.51 10.03 -11.71
CA ALA A 138 -1.94 9.27 -10.59
C ALA A 138 -3.03 8.53 -9.80
N ASP A 139 -4.13 9.19 -9.48
CA ASP A 139 -5.27 8.60 -8.79
C ASP A 139 -5.85 7.41 -9.57
N ARG A 140 -6.08 7.58 -10.88
CA ARG A 140 -6.58 6.50 -11.75
C ARG A 140 -5.64 5.30 -11.79
N ILE A 141 -4.32 5.56 -11.83
CA ILE A 141 -3.31 4.50 -11.82
C ILE A 141 -3.39 3.73 -10.49
N MET A 142 -3.41 4.43 -9.36
CA MET A 142 -3.39 3.78 -8.04
C MET A 142 -4.72 3.12 -7.68
N ARG A 143 -5.86 3.62 -8.19
CA ARG A 143 -7.16 2.95 -8.08
C ARG A 143 -7.23 1.59 -8.78
N SER A 144 -6.28 1.28 -9.66
CA SER A 144 -6.17 -0.05 -10.26
C SER A 144 -5.88 -1.15 -9.23
N VAL A 145 -5.41 -0.78 -8.04
CA VAL A 145 -5.05 -1.69 -6.95
C VAL A 145 -5.86 -1.46 -5.67
N GLY A 146 -6.82 -0.53 -5.64
CA GLY A 146 -7.72 -0.31 -4.51
C GLY A 146 -8.07 1.15 -4.24
N LEU A 147 -8.35 1.47 -2.98
CA LEU A 147 -8.71 2.81 -2.51
C LEU A 147 -7.50 3.75 -2.54
N THR A 148 -7.72 4.99 -2.92
CA THR A 148 -6.75 6.09 -2.82
C THR A 148 -7.20 7.12 -1.80
N VAL A 149 -6.26 7.66 -1.03
CA VAL A 149 -6.49 8.74 -0.06
C VAL A 149 -5.44 9.82 -0.30
N TRP A 150 -5.88 11.00 -0.72
CA TRP A 150 -4.99 12.14 -0.87
C TRP A 150 -4.75 12.80 0.49
N LEU A 151 -3.52 13.21 0.72
CA LEU A 151 -3.01 13.78 1.95
C LEU A 151 -2.64 15.25 1.72
N ASP A 152 -2.77 16.06 2.76
CA ASP A 152 -2.46 17.49 2.71
C ASP A 152 -0.95 17.75 2.92
N GLU A 153 -0.28 16.90 3.70
CA GLU A 153 1.12 17.02 4.05
C GLU A 153 1.91 15.76 3.70
N GLU A 154 3.16 15.91 3.25
CA GLU A 154 4.03 14.78 2.90
C GLU A 154 4.27 13.83 4.08
N ASP A 155 4.41 14.38 5.29
CA ASP A 155 4.69 13.63 6.51
C ASP A 155 3.51 12.72 6.92
N GLU A 156 2.29 12.99 6.48
CA GLU A 156 1.12 12.13 6.71
C GLU A 156 1.25 10.75 6.05
N LEU A 157 2.18 10.59 5.08
CA LEU A 157 2.52 9.28 4.54
C LEU A 157 3.10 8.33 5.60
N HIS A 158 3.67 8.86 6.70
CA HIS A 158 4.07 8.04 7.84
C HIS A 158 2.84 7.54 8.62
N ASN A 159 1.82 8.38 8.78
CA ASN A 159 0.56 7.99 9.41
C ASN A 159 -0.16 6.90 8.59
N ILE A 160 -0.24 7.08 7.27
CA ILE A 160 -0.76 6.06 6.35
C ILE A 160 0.03 4.75 6.45
N THR A 161 1.35 4.83 6.59
CA THR A 161 2.20 3.64 6.79
C THR A 161 1.79 2.90 8.07
N GLY A 162 1.55 3.63 9.17
CA GLY A 162 1.10 3.06 10.45
C GLY A 162 -0.28 2.43 10.39
N ILE A 163 -1.20 2.99 9.62
CA ILE A 163 -2.60 2.52 9.54
C ILE A 163 -2.78 1.46 8.46
N SER A 164 -2.54 1.81 7.20
CA SER A 164 -2.85 0.93 6.06
C SER A 164 -1.64 0.20 5.50
N GLY A 165 -0.45 0.80 5.55
CA GLY A 165 0.77 0.16 5.07
C GLY A 165 1.10 -1.11 5.85
N SER A 166 1.12 -1.01 7.18
CA SER A 166 1.38 -2.11 8.12
C SER A 166 0.10 -2.82 8.59
N GLY A 167 -1.07 -2.22 8.41
CA GLY A 167 -2.38 -2.73 8.84
C GLY A 167 -2.67 -4.16 8.45
N PRO A 168 -2.33 -4.65 7.24
CA PRO A 168 -2.51 -6.06 6.90
C PRO A 168 -1.81 -7.03 7.88
N ALA A 169 -0.64 -6.66 8.41
CA ALA A 169 0.05 -7.47 9.42
C ALA A 169 -0.71 -7.49 10.75
N TYR A 170 -1.36 -6.40 11.13
CA TYR A 170 -2.20 -6.35 12.33
C TYR A 170 -3.41 -7.27 12.20
N VAL A 171 -4.05 -7.26 11.03
CA VAL A 171 -5.19 -8.15 10.73
C VAL A 171 -4.74 -9.62 10.76
N PHE A 172 -3.58 -9.95 10.19
CA PHE A 172 -3.06 -11.32 10.27
C PHE A 172 -2.72 -11.74 11.70
N TYR A 173 -2.16 -10.84 12.52
CA TYR A 173 -1.92 -11.10 13.94
C TYR A 173 -3.22 -11.38 14.71
N LEU A 174 -4.28 -10.60 14.46
CA LEU A 174 -5.59 -10.82 15.09
C LEU A 174 -6.26 -12.12 14.62
N LEU A 175 -6.13 -12.44 13.32
CA LEU A 175 -6.62 -13.71 12.76
C LEU A 175 -5.91 -14.91 13.38
N ASP A 176 -4.58 -14.84 13.56
CA ASP A 176 -3.78 -15.89 14.19
C ASP A 176 -4.20 -16.08 15.66
N ALA A 177 -4.36 -14.99 16.40
CA ALA A 177 -4.81 -15.02 17.78
C ALA A 177 -6.22 -15.65 17.93
N LEU A 178 -7.16 -15.30 17.04
CA LEU A 178 -8.50 -15.87 17.04
C LEU A 178 -8.49 -17.35 16.65
N GLN A 179 -7.67 -17.74 15.69
CA GLN A 179 -7.48 -19.15 15.31
C GLN A 179 -6.90 -19.96 16.48
N ALA A 180 -5.89 -19.44 17.17
CA ALA A 180 -5.33 -20.12 18.35
C ALA A 180 -6.36 -20.27 19.48
N ALA A 181 -7.17 -19.24 19.71
CA ALA A 181 -8.26 -19.30 20.69
C ALA A 181 -9.30 -20.36 20.31
N ALA A 182 -9.68 -20.48 19.03
CA ALA A 182 -10.61 -21.50 18.57
C ALA A 182 -10.04 -22.92 18.76
N GLN A 183 -8.76 -23.14 18.47
CA GLN A 183 -8.10 -24.42 18.73
C GLN A 183 -8.11 -24.77 20.23
N ALA A 184 -7.89 -23.78 21.09
CA ALA A 184 -7.97 -23.96 22.55
C ALA A 184 -9.40 -24.36 23.05
N GLN A 185 -10.44 -24.02 22.26
CA GLN A 185 -11.82 -24.47 22.51
C GLN A 185 -12.14 -25.85 21.88
N GLY A 186 -11.14 -26.53 21.29
CA GLY A 186 -11.29 -27.89 20.75
C GLY A 186 -11.61 -27.99 19.26
N PHE A 187 -11.61 -26.88 18.52
CA PHE A 187 -11.77 -26.93 17.06
C PHE A 187 -10.48 -27.46 16.39
N SER A 188 -10.66 -28.18 15.29
CA SER A 188 -9.53 -28.58 14.44
C SER A 188 -8.80 -27.34 13.87
N GLU A 189 -7.55 -27.50 13.42
CA GLU A 189 -6.80 -26.40 12.77
C GLU A 189 -7.55 -25.87 11.54
N GLU A 190 -8.13 -26.75 10.73
CA GLU A 190 -8.91 -26.41 9.54
C GLU A 190 -10.16 -25.60 9.90
N ASP A 191 -10.96 -26.09 10.88
CA ASP A 191 -12.17 -25.40 11.32
C ASP A 191 -11.84 -24.07 12.00
N ALA A 192 -10.83 -24.03 12.87
CA ALA A 192 -10.41 -22.80 13.55
C ALA A 192 -9.99 -21.71 12.55
N ARG A 193 -9.25 -22.08 11.50
CA ARG A 193 -8.90 -21.18 10.40
C ARG A 193 -10.13 -20.71 9.62
N ALA A 194 -11.03 -21.62 9.26
CA ALA A 194 -12.24 -21.29 8.51
C ALA A 194 -13.15 -20.34 9.30
N LEU A 195 -13.38 -20.63 10.57
CA LEU A 195 -14.19 -19.81 11.49
C LEU A 195 -13.62 -18.39 11.62
N SER A 196 -12.29 -18.27 11.85
CA SER A 196 -11.63 -16.97 11.99
C SER A 196 -11.76 -16.13 10.73
N LEU A 197 -11.46 -16.71 9.56
CA LEU A 197 -11.57 -16.01 8.27
C LEU A 197 -13.01 -15.59 7.97
N ALA A 198 -13.99 -16.48 8.17
CA ALA A 198 -15.39 -16.19 7.90
C ALA A 198 -15.92 -15.08 8.83
N THR A 199 -15.54 -15.10 10.10
CA THR A 199 -15.93 -14.09 11.08
C THR A 199 -15.43 -12.70 10.69
N PHE A 200 -14.14 -12.55 10.42
CA PHE A 200 -13.57 -11.26 9.98
C PHE A 200 -14.19 -10.78 8.67
N LYS A 201 -14.28 -11.65 7.68
CA LYS A 201 -14.87 -11.32 6.38
C LYS A 201 -16.33 -10.86 6.52
N GLY A 202 -17.12 -11.59 7.31
CA GLY A 202 -18.54 -11.28 7.51
C GLY A 202 -18.73 -9.96 8.26
N ALA A 203 -17.95 -9.71 9.32
CA ALA A 203 -18.02 -8.46 10.09
C ALA A 203 -17.62 -7.24 9.24
N VAL A 204 -16.55 -7.33 8.44
CA VAL A 204 -16.14 -6.25 7.53
C VAL A 204 -17.20 -5.99 6.47
N ALA A 205 -17.72 -7.02 5.81
CA ALA A 205 -18.74 -6.87 4.80
C ALA A 205 -20.04 -6.26 5.36
N LEU A 206 -20.42 -6.64 6.60
CA LEU A 206 -21.58 -6.05 7.27
C LEU A 206 -21.36 -4.56 7.56
N ALA A 207 -20.17 -4.20 8.02
CA ALA A 207 -19.81 -2.79 8.28
C ALA A 207 -19.84 -1.93 7.00
N GLU A 208 -19.31 -2.46 5.89
CA GLU A 208 -19.35 -1.80 4.57
C GLU A 208 -20.79 -1.59 4.07
N GLN A 209 -21.66 -2.59 4.24
CA GLN A 209 -23.04 -2.53 3.74
C GLN A 209 -23.95 -1.65 4.59
N SER A 210 -23.76 -1.63 5.92
CA SER A 210 -24.62 -0.89 6.83
C SER A 210 -24.34 0.60 6.83
N GLY A 211 -23.08 1.00 6.65
CA GLY A 211 -22.62 2.39 6.83
C GLY A 211 -22.74 2.90 8.27
N GLU A 212 -23.02 2.01 9.25
CA GLU A 212 -23.09 2.39 10.67
C GLU A 212 -21.70 2.51 11.28
N ASP A 213 -21.59 3.33 12.35
CA ASP A 213 -20.37 3.44 13.14
C ASP A 213 -19.98 2.08 13.76
N PHE A 214 -18.69 1.77 13.79
CA PHE A 214 -18.18 0.50 14.35
C PHE A 214 -18.60 0.28 15.80
N ALA A 215 -18.65 1.34 16.64
CA ALA A 215 -19.13 1.26 18.01
C ALA A 215 -20.60 0.84 18.07
N ARG A 216 -21.43 1.34 17.14
CA ARG A 216 -22.84 0.96 17.04
C ARG A 216 -23.01 -0.50 16.61
N LEU A 217 -22.25 -0.92 15.60
CA LEU A 217 -22.23 -2.31 15.15
C LEU A 217 -21.85 -3.26 16.29
N GLN A 218 -20.81 -2.92 17.06
CA GLN A 218 -20.41 -3.68 18.25
C GLN A 218 -21.54 -3.77 19.28
N GLN A 219 -22.21 -2.65 19.57
CA GLN A 219 -23.35 -2.64 20.51
C GLN A 219 -24.50 -3.53 20.05
N ASN A 220 -24.81 -3.53 18.74
CA ASN A 220 -25.91 -4.32 18.18
C ASN A 220 -25.73 -5.83 18.39
N VAL A 221 -24.49 -6.31 18.52
CA VAL A 221 -24.15 -7.71 18.78
C VAL A 221 -23.72 -7.99 20.24
N THR A 222 -23.88 -6.99 21.13
CA THR A 222 -23.45 -7.09 22.53
C THR A 222 -24.65 -6.88 23.47
N SER A 223 -25.35 -7.96 23.84
CA SER A 223 -26.42 -7.89 24.81
C SER A 223 -25.85 -7.79 26.25
N LYS A 224 -26.50 -7.00 27.11
CA LYS A 224 -26.09 -6.81 28.51
C LYS A 224 -26.06 -8.17 29.25
N GLY A 225 -24.89 -8.49 29.82
CA GLY A 225 -24.67 -9.77 30.54
C GLY A 225 -24.62 -11.01 29.63
N GLY A 226 -24.52 -10.82 28.29
CA GLY A 226 -24.36 -11.90 27.35
C GLY A 226 -22.89 -12.30 27.14
N THR A 227 -22.66 -13.38 26.39
CA THR A 227 -21.31 -13.91 26.14
C THR A 227 -20.38 -12.90 25.44
N THR A 228 -20.91 -12.13 24.50
CA THR A 228 -20.16 -11.06 23.83
C THR A 228 -19.77 -9.94 24.80
N HIS A 229 -20.65 -9.61 25.75
CA HIS A 229 -20.36 -8.59 26.75
C HIS A 229 -19.14 -8.99 27.60
N GLU A 230 -19.09 -10.23 28.10
CA GLU A 230 -17.96 -10.73 28.91
C GLU A 230 -16.64 -10.70 28.12
N ALA A 231 -16.68 -11.08 26.84
CA ALA A 231 -15.49 -11.00 25.98
C ALA A 231 -15.00 -9.56 25.80
N ILE A 232 -15.91 -8.61 25.50
CA ILE A 232 -15.55 -7.20 25.29
C ILE A 232 -15.02 -6.56 26.59
N GLU A 233 -15.63 -6.84 27.75
CA GLU A 233 -15.13 -6.33 29.03
C GLU A 233 -13.74 -6.92 29.36
N THR A 234 -13.47 -8.16 28.99
CA THR A 234 -12.15 -8.77 29.13
C THR A 234 -11.14 -8.03 28.22
N PHE A 235 -11.46 -7.77 26.96
CA PHE A 235 -10.57 -7.02 26.07
C PHE A 235 -10.27 -5.60 26.57
N LYS A 236 -11.27 -4.92 27.12
CA LYS A 236 -11.10 -3.60 27.76
C LYS A 236 -10.18 -3.68 28.98
N SER A 237 -10.38 -4.66 29.86
CA SER A 237 -9.54 -4.85 31.06
C SER A 237 -8.08 -5.18 30.68
N CYS A 238 -7.86 -5.84 29.54
CA CYS A 238 -6.54 -6.10 28.98
C CYS A 238 -5.96 -4.94 28.13
N CYS A 239 -6.63 -3.79 28.09
CA CYS A 239 -6.17 -2.60 27.37
C CYS A 239 -5.86 -2.86 25.88
N VAL A 240 -6.68 -3.66 25.20
CA VAL A 240 -6.43 -4.06 23.80
C VAL A 240 -6.44 -2.84 22.86
N ALA A 241 -7.37 -1.89 23.08
CA ALA A 241 -7.44 -0.68 22.26
C ALA A 241 -6.18 0.19 22.39
N GLU A 242 -5.69 0.36 23.61
CA GLU A 242 -4.45 1.08 23.92
C GLU A 242 -3.23 0.40 23.31
N ALA A 243 -3.19 -0.94 23.37
CA ALA A 243 -2.11 -1.71 22.74
C ALA A 243 -2.07 -1.52 21.22
N ILE A 244 -3.23 -1.49 20.56
CA ILE A 244 -3.33 -1.20 19.12
C ILE A 244 -2.82 0.22 18.84
N ALA A 245 -3.24 1.22 19.61
CA ALA A 245 -2.81 2.60 19.43
C ALA A 245 -1.28 2.74 19.58
N GLN A 246 -0.70 2.15 20.62
CA GLN A 246 0.75 2.13 20.86
C GLN A 246 1.51 1.42 19.72
N GLY A 247 0.97 0.33 19.18
CA GLY A 247 1.56 -0.38 18.04
C GLY A 247 1.59 0.48 16.77
N VAL A 248 0.51 1.20 16.50
CA VAL A 248 0.44 2.17 15.39
C VAL A 248 1.45 3.30 15.57
N GLU A 249 1.52 3.90 16.77
CA GLU A 249 2.47 4.98 17.08
C GLU A 249 3.92 4.53 16.90
N ALA A 250 4.26 3.35 17.40
CA ALA A 250 5.60 2.76 17.23
C ALA A 250 5.95 2.56 15.74
N CYS A 251 4.98 2.14 14.93
CA CYS A 251 5.15 1.98 13.48
C CYS A 251 5.39 3.32 12.79
N VAL A 252 4.59 4.35 13.10
CA VAL A 252 4.74 5.71 12.57
C VAL A 252 6.13 6.27 12.91
N LYS A 253 6.52 6.19 14.18
CA LYS A 253 7.84 6.62 14.66
C LYS A 253 8.97 5.91 13.89
N ARG A 254 8.86 4.59 13.73
CA ARG A 254 9.86 3.82 12.99
C ARG A 254 9.92 4.21 11.51
N SER A 255 8.79 4.50 10.90
CA SER A 255 8.72 5.00 9.52
C SER A 255 9.45 6.34 9.37
N GLN A 256 9.28 7.26 10.33
CA GLN A 256 10.00 8.55 10.36
C GLN A 256 11.50 8.37 10.55
N GLU A 257 11.93 7.51 11.49
CA GLU A 257 13.34 7.18 11.70
C GLU A 257 14.01 6.61 10.44
N MET A 258 13.32 5.71 9.74
CA MET A 258 13.82 5.14 8.49
C MET A 258 13.96 6.19 7.40
N ALA A 259 13.03 7.13 7.29
CA ALA A 259 13.10 8.22 6.33
C ALA A 259 14.32 9.14 6.58
N GLN A 260 14.71 9.37 7.83
CA GLN A 260 15.91 10.15 8.16
C GLN A 260 17.20 9.54 7.58
N GLN A 261 17.26 8.22 7.40
CA GLN A 261 18.43 7.53 6.83
C GLN A 261 18.67 7.90 5.35
N TYR A 262 17.63 8.38 4.66
CA TYR A 262 17.69 8.78 3.26
C TYR A 262 17.69 10.30 3.06
N LYS A 263 17.60 11.08 4.13
CA LYS A 263 17.84 12.54 4.06
C LYS A 263 19.31 12.76 3.72
N VAL A 264 19.55 13.22 2.53
CA VAL A 264 20.90 13.66 2.14
C VAL A 264 21.12 15.03 2.77
N VAL A 265 22.17 15.16 3.54
CA VAL A 265 22.66 16.42 4.12
C VAL A 265 23.14 17.36 3.02
#